data_56ead00e99abdd782d080f69beffff51
#
_entry.id   56ead00e99abdd782d080f69beffff51
#
_cell.length_a   1.000
_cell.length_b   1.000
_cell.length_c   1.000
_cell.angle_alpha   90.00
_cell.angle_beta   90.00
_cell.angle_gamma   90.00
#
_symmetry.space_group_name_H-M   'P 1'
#
loop_
_entity.id
_entity.type
_entity.pdbx_description
1 polymer ?
#
loop_
_entity_poly.entity_id
_entity_poly.type
_entity_poly.pdbx_seq_one_letter_code
_entity_poly.pdbx_strand_id
1 'polypeptide(L)'
;MKQILAFCLACVTIAASAQKGYTPAPENLEAREWFRDAGFGLFIHWGVYSVLAGGGEKGIAEWVMENNEIPVKHYERIPQFFNPQAFDPAEWVSLAKEAGMKYITITSKHHDGFAMYDSEVSDYNIVDATPYRKDVLKALKEECDRQGIRLFFYYSQLDWHHPDYYPRGRTGRGYTGRPDSGDWYDYLDYMDAQLTELLTNYGEIGGIWFDGMWDNKDADWRLEKTYAMIHRLQPQALIGSNHHRAPFPGEDFQMFERDLPGQNTAGF
;
A
#
# COMPACT_ATOMS: atom_id res chain seq x y z
N MET A 1 3.93 24.07 62.34
CA MET A 1 3.96 22.73 61.68
C MET A 1 3.48 22.92 60.25
N LYS A 2 4.40 23.00 59.30
CA LYS A 2 4.11 23.11 57.85
C LYS A 2 4.31 21.73 57.27
N GLN A 3 3.23 21.09 56.79
CA GLN A 3 3.29 19.85 56.06
C GLN A 3 3.62 20.20 54.57
N ILE A 4 4.75 19.68 54.09
CA ILE A 4 5.16 19.74 52.69
C ILE A 4 4.56 18.48 52.03
N LEU A 5 3.61 18.70 51.14
CA LEU A 5 3.04 17.64 50.28
C LEU A 5 4.03 17.42 49.12
N ALA A 6 4.72 16.30 49.12
CA ALA A 6 5.54 15.86 47.98
C ALA A 6 4.65 15.24 46.92
N PHE A 7 4.57 15.87 45.78
CA PHE A 7 3.92 15.30 44.57
C PHE A 7 4.93 14.38 43.88
N CYS A 8 4.73 13.06 43.98
CA CYS A 8 5.45 12.09 43.18
C CYS A 8 4.87 12.09 41.75
N LEU A 9 5.60 12.66 40.82
CA LEU A 9 5.33 12.53 39.42
C LEU A 9 5.76 11.10 38.99
N ALA A 10 4.79 10.19 38.84
CA ALA A 10 5.06 8.88 38.25
C ALA A 10 5.24 9.06 36.74
N CYS A 11 6.48 9.05 36.26
CA CYS A 11 6.78 8.88 34.85
C CYS A 11 6.35 7.46 34.44
N VAL A 12 5.21 7.35 33.79
CA VAL A 12 4.83 6.12 33.09
C VAL A 12 5.67 6.06 31.81
N THR A 13 6.81 5.38 31.87
CA THR A 13 7.56 4.99 30.67
C THR A 13 6.73 3.92 29.97
N ILE A 14 6.07 4.29 28.88
CA ILE A 14 5.50 3.32 27.95
C ILE A 14 6.71 2.64 27.30
N ALA A 15 7.01 1.43 27.74
CA ALA A 15 7.99 0.58 27.07
C ALA A 15 7.39 0.19 25.71
N ALA A 16 7.81 0.90 24.64
CA ALA A 16 7.62 0.41 23.31
C ALA A 16 8.33 -0.96 23.23
N SER A 17 7.60 -2.03 22.99
CA SER A 17 8.19 -3.35 22.79
C SER A 17 9.04 -3.26 21.52
N ALA A 18 10.35 -3.15 21.69
CA ALA A 18 11.29 -3.18 20.57
C ALA A 18 11.13 -4.53 19.86
N GLN A 19 10.66 -4.52 18.64
CA GLN A 19 10.70 -5.70 17.78
C GLN A 19 12.17 -6.10 17.61
N LYS A 20 12.49 -7.39 17.80
CA LYS A 20 13.87 -7.87 17.73
C LYS A 20 14.49 -7.48 16.38
N GLY A 21 15.51 -6.60 16.39
CA GLY A 21 16.29 -6.23 15.20
C GLY A 21 15.92 -4.89 14.55
N TYR A 22 14.84 -4.19 14.95
CA TYR A 22 14.48 -2.89 14.42
C TYR A 22 14.33 -1.85 15.53
N THR A 23 14.96 -0.69 15.35
CA THR A 23 14.81 0.48 16.23
C THR A 23 14.24 1.63 15.41
N PRO A 24 13.00 2.09 15.69
CA PRO A 24 12.40 3.21 14.97
C PRO A 24 13.21 4.49 15.15
N ALA A 25 13.32 5.29 14.08
CA ALA A 25 13.83 6.65 14.16
C ALA A 25 12.87 7.57 14.93
N PRO A 26 13.33 8.69 15.52
CA PRO A 26 12.45 9.65 16.19
C PRO A 26 11.27 10.10 15.31
N GLU A 27 11.52 10.38 14.03
CA GLU A 27 10.52 10.79 13.03
C GLU A 27 9.46 9.72 12.83
N ASN A 28 9.85 8.44 12.86
CA ASN A 28 8.91 7.32 12.78
C ASN A 28 8.04 7.24 14.03
N LEU A 29 8.62 7.43 15.23
CA LEU A 29 7.87 7.43 16.48
C LEU A 29 6.82 8.55 16.50
N GLU A 30 7.18 9.76 16.05
CA GLU A 30 6.24 10.87 15.92
C GLU A 30 5.13 10.56 14.90
N ALA A 31 5.47 9.93 13.78
CA ALA A 31 4.50 9.52 12.77
C ALA A 31 3.52 8.46 13.30
N ARG A 32 3.99 7.50 14.10
CA ARG A 32 3.12 6.49 14.78
C ARG A 32 2.14 7.15 15.75
N GLU A 33 2.61 8.12 16.55
CA GLU A 33 1.74 8.88 17.46
C GLU A 33 0.70 9.66 16.66
N TRP A 34 1.12 10.37 15.63
CA TRP A 34 0.20 11.07 14.74
C TRP A 34 -0.84 10.14 14.14
N PHE A 35 -0.44 8.97 13.63
CA PHE A 35 -1.35 8.00 12.97
C PHE A 35 -2.38 7.44 13.96
N ARG A 36 -1.95 7.13 15.20
CA ARG A 36 -2.85 6.71 16.28
C ARG A 36 -3.91 7.77 16.58
N ASP A 37 -3.49 9.04 16.64
CA ASP A 37 -4.37 10.15 16.99
C ASP A 37 -5.24 10.58 15.78
N ALA A 38 -4.80 10.32 14.57
CA ALA A 38 -5.56 10.60 13.35
C ALA A 38 -6.89 9.83 13.27
N GLY A 39 -6.89 8.58 13.68
CA GLY A 39 -8.06 7.73 13.92
C GLY A 39 -9.01 7.49 12.73
N PHE A 40 -9.02 8.36 11.70
CA PHE A 40 -9.97 8.30 10.59
C PHE A 40 -9.34 8.73 9.28
N GLY A 41 -9.41 7.87 8.27
CA GLY A 41 -8.88 8.10 6.93
C GLY A 41 -9.78 7.55 5.84
N LEU A 42 -9.53 7.95 4.59
CA LEU A 42 -10.20 7.46 3.40
C LEU A 42 -9.31 6.39 2.74
N PHE A 43 -9.90 5.26 2.38
CA PHE A 43 -9.22 4.28 1.55
C PHE A 43 -9.88 4.19 0.17
N ILE A 44 -9.09 4.38 -0.90
CA ILE A 44 -9.57 4.40 -2.28
C ILE A 44 -8.94 3.24 -3.04
N HIS A 45 -9.77 2.29 -3.50
CA HIS A 45 -9.40 1.31 -4.50
C HIS A 45 -9.78 1.85 -5.88
N TRP A 46 -8.77 2.21 -6.68
CA TRP A 46 -8.97 2.75 -8.01
C TRP A 46 -7.85 2.32 -8.96
N GLY A 47 -8.23 1.79 -10.10
CA GLY A 47 -7.31 1.27 -11.11
C GLY A 47 -8.04 0.95 -12.41
N VAL A 48 -7.33 0.36 -13.36
CA VAL A 48 -7.91 -0.01 -14.68
C VAL A 48 -9.06 -1.00 -14.57
N TYR A 49 -9.14 -1.76 -13.50
CA TYR A 49 -10.27 -2.64 -13.18
C TYR A 49 -11.61 -1.90 -13.08
N SER A 50 -11.59 -0.59 -12.80
CA SER A 50 -12.79 0.26 -12.77
C SER A 50 -13.49 0.34 -14.13
N VAL A 51 -12.78 0.11 -15.23
CA VAL A 51 -13.35 0.05 -16.59
C VAL A 51 -14.36 -1.09 -16.69
N LEU A 52 -14.08 -2.22 -16.05
CA LEU A 52 -14.95 -3.41 -16.04
C LEU A 52 -16.01 -3.34 -14.94
N ALA A 53 -15.85 -2.45 -13.97
CA ALA A 53 -16.78 -2.17 -12.87
C ALA A 53 -17.17 -3.39 -12.02
N GLY A 54 -16.28 -4.39 -11.97
CA GLY A 54 -16.54 -5.65 -11.27
C GLY A 54 -17.42 -6.61 -12.06
N GLY A 55 -17.10 -7.87 -11.96
CA GLY A 55 -17.81 -8.97 -12.58
C GLY A 55 -17.70 -10.24 -11.73
N GLY A 56 -18.47 -11.28 -12.06
CA GLY A 56 -18.49 -12.53 -11.33
C GLY A 56 -19.30 -12.47 -10.02
N GLU A 57 -19.29 -13.56 -9.27
CA GLU A 57 -20.11 -13.73 -8.06
C GLU A 57 -19.83 -12.70 -6.96
N LYS A 58 -18.60 -12.19 -6.86
CA LYS A 58 -18.19 -11.30 -5.77
C LYS A 58 -18.42 -9.82 -6.07
N GLY A 59 -18.59 -9.42 -7.35
CA GLY A 59 -18.87 -8.05 -7.74
C GLY A 59 -17.79 -7.02 -7.34
N ILE A 60 -16.55 -7.46 -7.06
CA ILE A 60 -15.44 -6.66 -6.58
C ILE A 60 -14.56 -6.31 -7.76
N ALA A 61 -14.44 -5.01 -8.08
CA ALA A 61 -13.77 -4.56 -9.30
C ALA A 61 -12.28 -4.93 -9.35
N GLU A 62 -11.54 -4.72 -8.27
CA GLU A 62 -10.11 -4.98 -8.17
C GLU A 62 -9.75 -6.48 -8.24
N TRP A 63 -10.74 -7.36 -8.10
CA TRP A 63 -10.61 -8.80 -8.26
C TRP A 63 -11.12 -9.32 -9.60
N VAL A 64 -11.57 -8.45 -10.50
CA VAL A 64 -12.23 -8.86 -11.75
C VAL A 64 -11.37 -9.77 -12.61
N MET A 65 -10.04 -9.56 -12.63
CA MET A 65 -9.10 -10.40 -13.37
C MET A 65 -9.10 -11.84 -12.86
N GLU A 66 -9.00 -12.04 -11.55
CA GLU A 66 -9.02 -13.36 -10.91
C GLU A 66 -10.41 -14.00 -10.95
N ASN A 67 -11.45 -13.25 -10.56
CA ASN A 67 -12.81 -13.79 -10.47
C ASN A 67 -13.40 -14.24 -11.82
N ASN A 68 -12.93 -13.66 -12.92
CA ASN A 68 -13.37 -14.02 -14.27
C ASN A 68 -12.28 -14.74 -15.07
N GLU A 69 -11.19 -15.13 -14.43
CA GLU A 69 -10.07 -15.85 -15.07
C GLU A 69 -9.57 -15.18 -16.37
N ILE A 70 -9.41 -13.85 -16.33
CA ILE A 70 -9.04 -13.09 -17.53
C ILE A 70 -7.53 -13.23 -17.78
N PRO A 71 -7.11 -13.83 -18.92
CA PRO A 71 -5.68 -13.95 -19.24
C PRO A 71 -4.98 -12.58 -19.35
N VAL A 72 -3.72 -12.50 -18.95
CA VAL A 72 -2.89 -11.28 -19.00
C VAL A 72 -2.98 -10.59 -20.37
N LYS A 73 -2.78 -11.34 -21.47
CA LYS A 73 -2.85 -10.81 -22.86
C LYS A 73 -4.18 -10.12 -23.22
N HIS A 74 -5.25 -10.40 -22.48
CA HIS A 74 -6.54 -9.73 -22.66
C HIS A 74 -6.71 -8.58 -21.67
N TYR A 75 -6.27 -8.77 -20.42
CA TYR A 75 -6.39 -7.78 -19.38
C TYR A 75 -5.52 -6.54 -19.66
N GLU A 76 -4.31 -6.72 -20.18
CA GLU A 76 -3.37 -5.63 -20.54
C GLU A 76 -3.88 -4.71 -21.67
N ARG A 77 -5.03 -5.02 -22.27
CA ARG A 77 -5.71 -4.13 -23.22
C ARG A 77 -6.68 -3.15 -22.54
N ILE A 78 -7.04 -3.40 -21.28
CA ILE A 78 -8.01 -2.57 -20.55
C ILE A 78 -7.51 -1.14 -20.36
N PRO A 79 -6.22 -0.87 -20.10
CA PRO A 79 -5.71 0.49 -19.96
C PRO A 79 -6.06 1.43 -21.10
N GLN A 80 -6.15 0.94 -22.34
CA GLN A 80 -6.53 1.77 -23.50
C GLN A 80 -7.95 2.38 -23.39
N PHE A 81 -8.80 1.87 -22.51
CA PHE A 81 -10.14 2.39 -22.23
C PHE A 81 -10.21 3.20 -20.93
N PHE A 82 -9.11 3.25 -20.16
CA PHE A 82 -9.04 3.99 -18.91
C PHE A 82 -8.66 5.45 -19.17
N ASN A 83 -9.67 6.32 -19.18
CA ASN A 83 -9.50 7.75 -19.46
C ASN A 83 -10.28 8.62 -18.46
N PRO A 84 -9.79 8.79 -17.23
CA PRO A 84 -10.53 9.44 -16.15
C PRO A 84 -10.48 10.98 -16.25
N GLN A 85 -11.07 11.56 -17.29
CA GLN A 85 -11.08 13.01 -17.53
C GLN A 85 -11.82 13.81 -16.44
N ALA A 86 -12.70 13.15 -15.68
CA ALA A 86 -13.45 13.77 -14.59
C ALA A 86 -12.72 13.68 -13.23
N PHE A 87 -11.50 13.15 -13.19
CA PHE A 87 -10.74 13.09 -11.95
C PHE A 87 -10.38 14.51 -11.49
N ASP A 88 -10.87 14.88 -10.32
CA ASP A 88 -10.58 16.15 -9.64
C ASP A 88 -9.99 15.87 -8.26
N PRO A 89 -8.66 15.95 -8.11
CA PRO A 89 -8.02 15.69 -6.83
C PRO A 89 -8.39 16.72 -5.76
N ALA A 90 -8.72 17.96 -6.15
CA ALA A 90 -9.13 18.99 -5.19
C ALA A 90 -10.47 18.63 -4.55
N GLU A 91 -11.44 18.17 -5.34
CA GLU A 91 -12.73 17.70 -4.84
C GLU A 91 -12.55 16.49 -3.91
N TRP A 92 -11.77 15.50 -4.29
CA TRP A 92 -11.55 14.30 -3.49
C TRP A 92 -10.93 14.60 -2.13
N VAL A 93 -9.89 15.43 -2.11
CA VAL A 93 -9.21 15.80 -0.86
C VAL A 93 -10.10 16.70 0.01
N SER A 94 -10.86 17.64 -0.59
CA SER A 94 -11.81 18.48 0.14
C SER A 94 -12.90 17.65 0.80
N LEU A 95 -13.46 16.67 0.09
CA LEU A 95 -14.48 15.77 0.63
C LEU A 95 -13.95 14.97 1.84
N ALA A 96 -12.74 14.41 1.73
CA ALA A 96 -12.09 13.70 2.84
C ALA A 96 -11.88 14.62 4.05
N LYS A 97 -11.39 15.84 3.81
CA LYS A 97 -11.15 16.84 4.85
C LYS A 97 -12.43 17.29 5.53
N GLU A 98 -13.49 17.58 4.77
CA GLU A 98 -14.81 17.98 5.29
C GLU A 98 -15.46 16.87 6.13
N ALA A 99 -15.23 15.59 5.75
CA ALA A 99 -15.64 14.44 6.54
C ALA A 99 -14.82 14.24 7.83
N GLY A 100 -13.79 15.05 8.06
CA GLY A 100 -12.93 14.97 9.24
C GLY A 100 -11.77 13.98 9.13
N MET A 101 -11.55 13.38 7.96
CA MET A 101 -10.44 12.45 7.69
C MET A 101 -9.10 13.17 7.74
N LYS A 102 -8.06 12.46 8.14
CA LYS A 102 -6.71 13.00 8.33
C LYS A 102 -5.72 12.51 7.31
N TYR A 103 -6.04 11.42 6.64
CA TYR A 103 -5.20 10.82 5.60
C TYR A 103 -6.05 10.15 4.53
N ILE A 104 -5.43 9.96 3.37
CA ILE A 104 -5.95 9.16 2.26
C ILE A 104 -4.97 8.04 1.99
N THR A 105 -5.46 6.83 1.82
CA THR A 105 -4.73 5.69 1.25
C THR A 105 -5.29 5.39 -0.13
N ILE A 106 -4.45 5.31 -1.15
CA ILE A 106 -4.87 5.01 -2.52
C ILE A 106 -4.03 3.88 -3.12
N THR A 107 -4.65 3.04 -3.93
CA THR A 107 -3.93 2.00 -4.66
C THR A 107 -2.96 2.59 -5.68
N SER A 108 -1.65 2.47 -5.42
CA SER A 108 -0.60 2.81 -6.39
C SER A 108 -0.39 1.70 -7.41
N LYS A 109 -0.48 0.45 -6.97
CA LYS A 109 -0.53 -0.78 -7.78
C LYS A 109 -1.35 -1.81 -7.02
N HIS A 110 -2.37 -2.41 -7.67
CA HIS A 110 -3.14 -3.52 -7.12
C HIS A 110 -2.63 -4.86 -7.68
N HIS A 111 -3.31 -5.96 -7.39
CA HIS A 111 -2.91 -7.33 -7.77
C HIS A 111 -2.80 -7.54 -9.29
N ASP A 112 -3.47 -6.72 -10.09
CA ASP A 112 -3.40 -6.75 -11.55
C ASP A 112 -2.08 -6.21 -12.13
N GLY A 113 -1.19 -5.71 -11.28
CA GLY A 113 0.14 -5.22 -11.63
C GLY A 113 0.17 -3.84 -12.28
N PHE A 114 -0.99 -3.19 -12.48
CA PHE A 114 -1.05 -1.89 -13.14
C PHE A 114 -0.63 -0.76 -12.20
N ALA A 115 0.38 0.04 -12.61
CA ALA A 115 0.84 1.21 -11.87
C ALA A 115 -0.03 2.44 -12.18
N MET A 116 -0.66 3.02 -11.15
CA MET A 116 -1.50 4.21 -11.25
C MET A 116 -0.69 5.52 -11.24
N TYR A 117 0.59 5.46 -11.54
CA TYR A 117 1.54 6.57 -11.51
C TYR A 117 2.54 6.44 -12.67
N ASP A 118 3.35 7.49 -12.88
CA ASP A 118 4.40 7.54 -13.91
C ASP A 118 5.61 6.71 -13.44
N SER A 119 5.64 5.42 -13.79
CA SER A 119 6.71 4.51 -13.43
C SER A 119 7.72 4.39 -14.56
N GLU A 120 9.00 4.58 -14.26
CA GLU A 120 10.10 4.30 -15.20
C GLU A 120 10.51 2.81 -15.18
N VAL A 121 10.00 2.05 -14.20
CA VAL A 121 10.30 0.61 -14.00
C VAL A 121 9.42 -0.27 -14.89
N SER A 122 8.25 0.22 -15.28
CA SER A 122 7.27 -0.53 -16.08
C SER A 122 6.41 0.39 -16.94
N ASP A 123 6.30 0.10 -18.23
CA ASP A 123 5.35 0.76 -19.18
C ASP A 123 3.90 0.31 -18.97
N TYR A 124 3.65 -0.65 -18.11
CA TYR A 124 2.31 -1.02 -17.69
C TYR A 124 1.80 -0.06 -16.60
N ASN A 125 1.74 1.22 -16.97
CA ASN A 125 1.39 2.32 -16.09
C ASN A 125 0.38 3.28 -16.72
N ILE A 126 -0.19 4.18 -15.91
CA ILE A 126 -1.26 5.10 -16.35
C ILE A 126 -0.80 6.11 -17.41
N VAL A 127 0.48 6.48 -17.41
CA VAL A 127 1.01 7.48 -18.36
C VAL A 127 1.27 6.84 -19.71
N ASP A 128 1.89 5.68 -19.75
CA ASP A 128 2.31 5.02 -20.98
C ASP A 128 1.18 4.21 -21.63
N ALA A 129 0.42 3.47 -20.83
CA ALA A 129 -0.56 2.50 -21.34
C ALA A 129 -1.97 3.06 -21.53
N THR A 130 -2.27 4.32 -21.09
CA THR A 130 -3.62 4.87 -21.16
C THR A 130 -3.70 6.11 -22.07
N PRO A 131 -4.88 6.44 -22.61
CA PRO A 131 -5.10 7.70 -23.31
C PRO A 131 -5.08 8.93 -22.38
N TYR A 132 -5.16 8.73 -21.06
CA TYR A 132 -5.15 9.80 -20.06
C TYR A 132 -3.78 10.48 -19.94
N ARG A 133 -2.70 9.71 -19.98
CA ARG A 133 -1.31 10.15 -20.03
C ARG A 133 -0.90 11.16 -18.95
N LYS A 134 -1.47 11.03 -17.75
CA LYS A 134 -1.14 11.87 -16.59
C LYS A 134 -1.02 11.02 -15.35
N ASP A 135 -0.11 11.41 -14.48
CA ASP A 135 0.09 10.80 -13.18
C ASP A 135 -0.97 11.29 -12.18
N VAL A 136 -1.91 10.41 -11.83
CA VAL A 136 -2.99 10.74 -10.88
C VAL A 136 -2.49 10.79 -9.45
N LEU A 137 -1.46 10.02 -9.10
CA LEU A 137 -0.91 10.02 -7.74
C LEU A 137 -0.16 11.30 -7.46
N LYS A 138 0.55 11.85 -8.46
CA LYS A 138 1.23 13.14 -8.35
C LYS A 138 0.23 14.27 -8.13
N ALA A 139 -0.82 14.32 -8.93
CA ALA A 139 -1.85 15.32 -8.79
C ALA A 139 -2.57 15.23 -7.43
N LEU A 140 -2.86 14.00 -6.97
CA LEU A 140 -3.48 13.79 -5.66
C LEU A 140 -2.55 14.19 -4.51
N LYS A 141 -1.25 13.87 -4.62
CA LYS A 141 -0.24 14.22 -3.60
C LYS A 141 -0.08 15.73 -3.45
N GLU A 142 0.04 16.44 -4.57
CA GLU A 142 0.13 17.91 -4.59
C GLU A 142 -1.07 18.55 -3.88
N GLU A 143 -2.26 18.01 -4.13
CA GLU A 143 -3.48 18.49 -3.50
C GLU A 143 -3.59 18.11 -2.02
N CYS A 144 -3.17 16.91 -1.65
CA CYS A 144 -3.08 16.48 -0.25
C CYS A 144 -2.16 17.40 0.56
N ASP A 145 -1.00 17.77 0.01
CA ASP A 145 -0.07 18.70 0.65
C ASP A 145 -0.69 20.09 0.82
N ARG A 146 -1.36 20.59 -0.21
CA ARG A 146 -2.02 21.90 -0.19
C ARG A 146 -3.12 21.98 0.88
N GLN A 147 -3.84 20.89 1.12
CA GLN A 147 -4.96 20.84 2.07
C GLN A 147 -4.57 20.29 3.46
N GLY A 148 -3.35 19.79 3.65
CA GLY A 148 -2.87 19.26 4.92
C GLY A 148 -3.42 17.87 5.25
N ILE A 149 -3.64 17.03 4.23
CA ILE A 149 -4.02 15.63 4.35
C ILE A 149 -2.77 14.78 4.04
N ARG A 150 -2.47 13.77 4.86
CA ARG A 150 -1.36 12.84 4.55
C ARG A 150 -1.80 11.81 3.53
N LEU A 151 -0.94 11.53 2.53
CA LEU A 151 -1.18 10.51 1.52
C LEU A 151 -0.36 9.26 1.83
N PHE A 152 -1.02 8.11 1.82
CA PHE A 152 -0.42 6.78 1.89
C PHE A 152 -0.62 6.08 0.56
N PHE A 153 0.37 5.28 0.15
CA PHE A 153 0.24 4.42 -1.01
C PHE A 153 -0.01 2.98 -0.59
N TYR A 154 -1.14 2.43 -1.05
CA TYR A 154 -1.33 0.99 -1.04
C TYR A 154 -0.48 0.38 -2.16
N TYR A 155 0.24 -0.68 -1.86
CA TYR A 155 1.05 -1.40 -2.81
C TYR A 155 0.84 -2.91 -2.66
N SER A 156 0.40 -3.56 -3.73
CA SER A 156 0.27 -5.01 -3.75
C SER A 156 1.62 -5.69 -3.95
N GLN A 157 1.97 -6.59 -3.01
CA GLN A 157 3.09 -7.51 -3.15
C GLN A 157 2.75 -8.68 -4.10
N LEU A 158 1.47 -9.05 -4.19
CA LEU A 158 0.96 -9.98 -5.20
C LEU A 158 0.89 -9.28 -6.57
N ASP A 159 1.26 -10.00 -7.63
CA ASP A 159 1.21 -9.49 -8.99
C ASP A 159 0.77 -10.58 -9.98
N TRP A 160 -0.43 -10.41 -10.55
CA TRP A 160 -0.96 -11.33 -11.56
C TRP A 160 -0.38 -11.09 -12.96
N HIS A 161 0.24 -9.95 -13.18
CA HIS A 161 0.79 -9.53 -14.48
C HIS A 161 2.26 -9.88 -14.64
N HIS A 162 3.10 -9.62 -13.61
CA HIS A 162 4.55 -9.74 -13.72
C HIS A 162 4.99 -11.19 -13.96
N PRO A 163 5.80 -11.48 -15.00
CA PRO A 163 6.20 -12.85 -15.33
C PRO A 163 6.99 -13.52 -14.21
N ASP A 164 7.87 -12.79 -13.53
CA ASP A 164 8.76 -13.31 -12.48
C ASP A 164 8.09 -13.44 -11.11
N TYR A 165 6.78 -13.06 -10.96
CA TYR A 165 6.02 -13.47 -9.79
C TYR A 165 5.76 -14.98 -9.86
N TYR A 166 6.82 -15.73 -9.57
CA TYR A 166 6.86 -17.19 -9.65
C TYR A 166 7.78 -17.77 -8.55
N PRO A 167 7.42 -18.87 -7.84
CA PRO A 167 6.18 -19.62 -8.04
C PRO A 167 4.95 -18.83 -7.66
N ARG A 168 3.84 -19.05 -8.38
CA ARG A 168 2.56 -18.40 -8.08
C ARG A 168 2.00 -18.94 -6.78
N GLY A 169 1.41 -18.05 -6.00
CA GLY A 169 0.78 -18.34 -4.73
C GLY A 169 -0.57 -19.05 -4.87
N ARG A 170 -1.57 -18.55 -4.17
CA ARG A 170 -2.94 -19.10 -4.16
C ARG A 170 -3.76 -18.67 -5.37
N THR A 171 -3.44 -17.51 -5.95
CA THR A 171 -4.19 -16.88 -7.04
C THR A 171 -3.35 -16.78 -8.32
N GLY A 172 -3.94 -16.35 -9.43
CA GLY A 172 -3.26 -16.22 -10.71
C GLY A 172 -2.86 -17.54 -11.37
N ARG A 173 -3.47 -18.64 -10.96
CA ARG A 173 -3.10 -19.99 -11.44
C ARG A 173 -3.93 -20.40 -12.64
N GLY A 174 -3.27 -20.97 -13.65
CA GLY A 174 -3.89 -21.68 -14.75
C GLY A 174 -4.52 -20.82 -15.84
N TYR A 175 -4.98 -19.61 -15.55
CA TYR A 175 -5.70 -18.76 -16.49
C TYR A 175 -4.86 -17.59 -17.05
N THR A 176 -3.85 -17.13 -16.32
CA THR A 176 -3.08 -15.92 -16.69
C THR A 176 -2.36 -16.04 -18.03
N GLY A 177 -2.03 -17.25 -18.45
CA GLY A 177 -1.24 -17.50 -19.67
C GLY A 177 0.23 -17.08 -19.56
N ARG A 178 0.71 -16.75 -18.35
CA ARG A 178 2.12 -16.54 -18.06
C ARG A 178 2.90 -17.85 -18.07
N PRO A 179 4.20 -17.85 -18.36
CA PRO A 179 5.05 -19.03 -18.23
C PRO A 179 5.01 -19.62 -16.83
N ASP A 180 5.17 -20.93 -16.70
CA ASP A 180 5.38 -21.61 -15.41
C ASP A 180 6.87 -21.59 -15.04
N SER A 181 7.45 -20.40 -15.13
CA SER A 181 8.87 -20.11 -14.81
C SER A 181 9.02 -18.62 -14.54
N GLY A 182 10.04 -18.24 -13.79
CA GLY A 182 10.37 -16.86 -13.47
C GLY A 182 11.44 -16.83 -12.38
N ASP A 183 12.02 -15.68 -12.14
CA ASP A 183 12.96 -15.45 -11.06
C ASP A 183 12.30 -14.61 -9.96
N TRP A 184 12.06 -15.25 -8.82
CA TRP A 184 11.42 -14.59 -7.67
C TRP A 184 12.17 -13.35 -7.19
N TYR A 185 13.50 -13.38 -7.25
CA TYR A 185 14.29 -12.25 -6.80
C TYR A 185 14.32 -11.10 -7.80
N ASP A 186 14.19 -11.37 -9.10
CA ASP A 186 13.99 -10.33 -10.11
C ASP A 186 12.65 -9.62 -9.88
N TYR A 187 11.59 -10.36 -9.54
CA TYR A 187 10.33 -9.77 -9.11
C TYR A 187 10.49 -8.89 -7.86
N LEU A 188 11.22 -9.34 -6.84
CA LEU A 188 11.44 -8.53 -5.64
C LEU A 188 12.29 -7.28 -5.90
N ASP A 189 13.24 -7.34 -6.83
CA ASP A 189 14.03 -6.19 -7.24
C ASP A 189 13.16 -5.19 -8.05
N TYR A 190 12.26 -5.67 -8.90
CA TYR A 190 11.22 -4.86 -9.54
C TYR A 190 10.33 -4.16 -8.51
N MET A 191 9.85 -4.89 -7.51
CA MET A 191 9.04 -4.33 -6.42
C MET A 191 9.82 -3.24 -5.65
N ASP A 192 11.06 -3.51 -5.24
CA ASP A 192 11.91 -2.55 -4.53
C ASP A 192 12.18 -1.29 -5.38
N ALA A 193 12.32 -1.43 -6.70
CA ALA A 193 12.48 -0.30 -7.63
C ALA A 193 11.22 0.57 -7.70
N GLN A 194 10.04 -0.02 -7.85
CA GLN A 194 8.77 0.71 -7.84
C GLN A 194 8.51 1.41 -6.49
N LEU A 195 8.82 0.75 -5.37
CA LEU A 195 8.73 1.36 -4.05
C LEU A 195 9.71 2.55 -3.91
N THR A 196 10.89 2.44 -4.50
CA THR A 196 11.86 3.54 -4.54
C THR A 196 11.29 4.75 -5.28
N GLU A 197 10.64 4.55 -6.44
CA GLU A 197 9.95 5.63 -7.17
C GLU A 197 8.90 6.32 -6.30
N LEU A 198 8.02 5.54 -5.65
CA LEU A 198 6.97 6.07 -4.78
C LEU A 198 7.52 6.86 -3.58
N LEU A 199 8.69 6.47 -3.07
CA LEU A 199 9.33 7.12 -1.92
C LEU A 199 10.21 8.32 -2.31
N THR A 200 10.58 8.49 -3.59
CA THR A 200 11.50 9.55 -4.00
C THR A 200 10.88 10.60 -4.91
N ASN A 201 9.83 10.24 -5.68
CA ASN A 201 9.28 11.13 -6.71
C ASN A 201 8.06 11.95 -6.23
N TYR A 202 7.50 11.64 -5.04
CA TYR A 202 6.25 12.23 -4.54
C TYR A 202 6.44 13.09 -3.28
N GLY A 203 7.69 13.40 -2.90
CA GLY A 203 7.97 14.10 -1.66
C GLY A 203 7.65 13.25 -0.42
N GLU A 204 7.38 13.88 0.70
CA GLU A 204 7.06 13.18 1.95
C GLU A 204 5.69 12.53 1.88
N ILE A 205 5.62 11.21 2.11
CA ILE A 205 4.38 10.44 2.17
C ILE A 205 4.11 9.94 3.58
N GLY A 206 2.84 9.62 3.88
CA GLY A 206 2.44 9.05 5.17
C GLY A 206 2.99 7.64 5.40
N GLY A 207 3.08 6.86 4.35
CA GLY A 207 3.61 5.50 4.42
C GLY A 207 3.16 4.60 3.29
N ILE A 208 3.55 3.33 3.41
CA ILE A 208 3.18 2.25 2.48
C ILE A 208 2.24 1.28 3.19
N TRP A 209 1.14 0.99 2.52
CA TRP A 209 0.16 -0.01 2.91
C TRP A 209 0.34 -1.24 2.02
N PHE A 210 1.04 -2.26 2.54
CA PHE A 210 1.26 -3.51 1.82
C PHE A 210 0.07 -4.45 1.89
N ASP A 211 -0.14 -5.20 0.79
CA ASP A 211 -1.11 -6.28 0.71
C ASP A 211 -0.61 -7.37 -0.24
N GLY A 212 -1.25 -8.54 -0.20
CA GLY A 212 -1.00 -9.62 -1.16
C GLY A 212 0.06 -10.64 -0.72
N MET A 213 0.83 -10.39 0.34
CA MET A 213 1.80 -11.37 0.85
C MET A 213 1.12 -12.69 1.25
N TRP A 214 -0.13 -12.65 1.66
CA TRP A 214 -0.95 -13.81 2.00
C TRP A 214 -1.12 -14.80 0.84
N ASP A 215 -0.89 -14.37 -0.40
CA ASP A 215 -0.97 -15.22 -1.60
C ASP A 215 0.16 -16.25 -1.62
N ASN A 216 1.38 -15.84 -1.32
CA ASN A 216 2.58 -16.67 -1.27
C ASN A 216 3.34 -16.49 0.05
N LYS A 217 2.66 -16.80 1.15
CA LYS A 217 3.08 -16.47 2.52
C LYS A 217 4.36 -17.15 2.98
N ASP A 218 4.78 -18.25 2.33
CA ASP A 218 5.94 -19.02 2.70
C ASP A 218 7.17 -18.71 1.82
N ALA A 219 7.03 -17.78 0.86
CA ALA A 219 8.14 -17.30 0.06
C ALA A 219 9.09 -16.41 0.88
N ASP A 220 10.35 -16.36 0.46
CA ASP A 220 11.31 -15.39 0.98
C ASP A 220 11.02 -14.01 0.36
N TRP A 221 10.31 -13.15 1.08
CA TRP A 221 9.94 -11.81 0.65
C TRP A 221 11.02 -10.76 0.87
N ARG A 222 12.16 -11.11 1.47
CA ARG A 222 13.24 -10.17 1.82
C ARG A 222 12.74 -8.92 2.58
N LEU A 223 11.72 -9.08 3.44
CA LEU A 223 11.04 -7.95 4.11
C LEU A 223 12.01 -7.05 4.87
N GLU A 224 13.01 -7.62 5.52
CA GLU A 224 14.02 -6.83 6.26
C GLU A 224 14.74 -5.83 5.32
N LYS A 225 15.13 -6.28 4.11
CA LYS A 225 15.79 -5.42 3.10
C LYS A 225 14.84 -4.33 2.62
N THR A 226 13.62 -4.69 2.25
CA THR A 226 12.61 -3.76 1.72
C THR A 226 12.20 -2.73 2.78
N TYR A 227 11.92 -3.15 4.01
CA TYR A 227 11.52 -2.24 5.09
C TYR A 227 12.68 -1.32 5.52
N ALA A 228 13.92 -1.85 5.58
CA ALA A 228 15.09 -1.00 5.83
C ALA A 228 15.31 0.03 4.71
N MET A 229 15.03 -0.31 3.46
CA MET A 229 15.07 0.63 2.34
C MET A 229 14.04 1.75 2.52
N ILE A 230 12.79 1.41 2.84
CA ILE A 230 11.71 2.40 3.06
C ILE A 230 12.09 3.37 4.16
N HIS A 231 12.46 2.87 5.34
CA HIS A 231 12.84 3.72 6.47
C HIS A 231 14.13 4.53 6.25
N ARG A 232 15.03 4.06 5.38
CA ARG A 232 16.21 4.84 4.98
C ARG A 232 15.84 5.98 4.04
N LEU A 233 14.91 5.76 3.11
CA LEU A 233 14.49 6.78 2.16
C LEU A 233 13.57 7.82 2.80
N GLN A 234 12.66 7.36 3.64
CA GLN A 234 11.72 8.20 4.38
C GLN A 234 11.54 7.68 5.82
N PRO A 235 12.35 8.15 6.79
CA PRO A 235 12.28 7.64 8.17
C PRO A 235 10.91 7.77 8.83
N GLN A 236 10.13 8.78 8.46
CA GLN A 236 8.77 9.02 8.98
C GLN A 236 7.70 8.17 8.29
N ALA A 237 7.98 7.56 7.12
CA ALA A 237 6.98 6.78 6.40
C ALA A 237 6.62 5.51 7.20
N LEU A 238 5.34 5.34 7.44
CA LEU A 238 4.82 4.20 8.18
C LEU A 238 4.64 2.98 7.28
N ILE A 239 4.93 1.81 7.81
CA ILE A 239 4.74 0.53 7.13
C ILE A 239 3.65 -0.26 7.81
N GLY A 240 2.62 -0.63 7.06
CA GLY A 240 1.63 -1.60 7.47
C GLY A 240 1.45 -2.68 6.40
N SER A 241 1.07 -3.89 6.80
CA SER A 241 0.89 -4.99 5.86
C SER A 241 -0.30 -5.87 6.22
N ASN A 242 -1.14 -6.13 5.23
CA ASN A 242 -2.30 -7.02 5.32
C ASN A 242 -1.87 -8.49 5.04
N HIS A 243 -0.90 -8.99 5.78
CA HIS A 243 -0.37 -10.34 5.60
C HIS A 243 -1.04 -11.40 6.47
N HIS A 244 -1.94 -10.98 7.38
CA HIS A 244 -2.66 -11.87 8.32
C HIS A 244 -1.75 -12.69 9.24
N ARG A 245 -0.64 -12.11 9.71
CA ARG A 245 0.35 -12.70 10.62
C ARG A 245 0.71 -11.73 11.74
N ALA A 246 1.47 -12.19 12.72
CA ALA A 246 2.11 -11.31 13.69
C ALA A 246 3.05 -10.31 12.95
N PRO A 247 3.19 -9.07 13.46
CA PRO A 247 4.02 -8.06 12.82
C PRO A 247 5.46 -8.52 12.62
N PHE A 248 6.00 -8.20 11.44
CA PHE A 248 7.42 -8.34 11.18
C PHE A 248 8.21 -7.13 11.71
N PRO A 249 9.51 -7.29 12.02
CA PRO A 249 10.35 -6.16 12.38
C PRO A 249 10.34 -5.08 11.31
N GLY A 250 10.08 -3.83 11.72
CA GLY A 250 9.97 -2.69 10.81
C GLY A 250 8.54 -2.29 10.43
N GLU A 251 7.54 -3.08 10.79
CA GLU A 251 6.14 -2.68 10.62
C GLU A 251 5.70 -1.74 11.75
N ASP A 252 4.90 -0.74 11.41
CA ASP A 252 4.50 0.34 12.29
C ASP A 252 3.06 0.20 12.80
N PHE A 253 2.21 -0.49 12.03
CA PHE A 253 0.82 -0.75 12.41
C PHE A 253 0.32 -2.07 11.81
N GLN A 254 -0.68 -2.66 12.48
CA GLN A 254 -1.36 -3.87 12.01
C GLN A 254 -2.65 -3.54 11.29
N MET A 255 -3.01 -4.40 10.35
CA MET A 255 -4.28 -4.37 9.64
C MET A 255 -5.13 -5.56 10.04
N PHE A 256 -6.45 -5.32 10.12
CA PHE A 256 -7.43 -6.33 10.55
C PHE A 256 -8.57 -6.37 9.53
N GLU A 257 -8.29 -6.94 8.35
CA GLU A 257 -9.35 -7.16 7.36
C GLU A 257 -10.32 -8.23 7.85
N ARG A 258 -11.60 -7.90 7.92
CA ARG A 258 -12.69 -8.79 8.37
C ARG A 258 -12.61 -9.24 9.84
N ASP A 259 -11.74 -8.64 10.62
CA ASP A 259 -11.54 -9.03 12.01
C ASP A 259 -11.41 -7.80 12.91
N LEU A 260 -11.53 -8.00 14.22
CA LEU A 260 -11.39 -6.93 15.19
C LEU A 260 -10.01 -7.03 15.90
N PRO A 261 -9.43 -5.89 16.30
CA PRO A 261 -8.23 -5.89 17.12
C PRO A 261 -8.41 -6.77 18.36
N GLY A 262 -7.45 -7.66 18.62
CA GLY A 262 -7.49 -8.62 19.73
C GLY A 262 -8.22 -9.94 19.44
N GLN A 263 -8.91 -10.07 18.34
CA GLN A 263 -9.53 -11.33 17.89
C GLN A 263 -8.68 -12.05 16.85
N ASN A 264 -7.84 -11.34 16.12
CA ASN A 264 -6.91 -11.92 15.16
C ASN A 264 -5.74 -12.60 15.88
N THR A 265 -6.01 -13.74 16.51
CA THR A 265 -5.00 -14.49 17.29
C THR A 265 -4.23 -15.49 16.44
N ALA A 266 -4.72 -15.84 15.28
CA ALA A 266 -4.14 -16.84 14.38
C ALA A 266 -3.46 -16.21 13.15
N GLY A 267 -3.57 -14.89 12.98
CA GLY A 267 -3.05 -14.20 11.80
C GLY A 267 -3.67 -14.71 10.51
N PHE A 268 -4.90 -15.20 10.53
CA PHE A 268 -5.61 -15.90 9.45
C PHE A 268 -4.87 -17.06 8.85
#